data_6521524fb01a90415d776fcb5b52e57a
#
_entry.id   6521524fb01a90415d776fcb5b52e57a
#
_cell.length_a   1.000
_cell.length_b   1.000
_cell.length_c   1.000
_cell.angle_alpha   90.00
_cell.angle_beta   90.00
_cell.angle_gamma   90.00
#
_symmetry.space_group_name_H-M   'P 1'
#
loop_
_entity.id
_entity.type
_entity.pdbx_description
1 polymer ?
#
loop_
_entity_poly.entity_id
_entity_poly.type
_entity_poly.pdbx_seq_one_letter_code
_entity_poly.pdbx_strand_id
1 'polypeptide(L)'
;MTKYAVMIEDPMDIRYACEKAWHLATTGRPGPVWLDVPVDIQGTVIETDDLVKTYDPSEDDALLPPHVADSEVEYVLDEIRKAERPVIYAGGGIRLSGGYDEFKKAIRKLNVPIVTYWNSVDLIENDDELYVGRGGNMGDRPGNFAVQNSDLVIAIGTRISIRQVGYGYDTWAREAKVIMVDVDKSEMMKHT
;
A
#
# COMPACT_ATOMS: atom_id res chain seq x y z
N MET A 1 -1.75 -2.91 -16.35
CA MET A 1 -0.71 -3.23 -15.36
C MET A 1 0.28 -2.11 -15.13
N THR A 2 0.23 -1.04 -15.92
CA THR A 2 1.01 0.19 -15.74
C THR A 2 0.11 1.34 -15.30
N LYS A 3 0.63 2.30 -14.55
CA LYS A 3 -0.10 3.51 -14.14
C LYS A 3 -0.29 4.49 -15.30
N TYR A 4 0.66 4.50 -16.21
CA TYR A 4 0.66 5.35 -17.40
C TYR A 4 1.37 4.62 -18.52
N ALA A 5 0.81 4.68 -19.70
CA ALA A 5 1.43 4.14 -20.91
C ALA A 5 1.14 5.08 -22.09
N VAL A 6 2.15 5.48 -22.82
CA VAL A 6 2.03 6.35 -23.99
C VAL A 6 3.08 6.02 -25.02
N MET A 7 2.70 6.08 -26.30
CA MET A 7 3.61 6.14 -27.44
C MET A 7 3.88 7.60 -27.78
N ILE A 8 5.14 7.97 -27.94
CA ILE A 8 5.55 9.31 -28.32
C ILE A 8 5.40 9.43 -29.84
N GLU A 9 4.45 10.23 -30.29
CA GLU A 9 4.19 10.48 -31.71
C GLU A 9 4.82 11.78 -32.22
N ASP A 10 4.99 12.77 -31.32
CA ASP A 10 5.69 14.01 -31.57
C ASP A 10 6.95 14.08 -30.68
N PRO A 11 8.15 14.24 -31.26
CA PRO A 11 9.38 14.36 -30.46
C PRO A 11 9.35 15.51 -29.46
N MET A 12 8.54 16.56 -29.70
CA MET A 12 8.38 17.71 -28.81
C MET A 12 7.61 17.37 -27.52
N ASP A 13 6.89 16.26 -27.48
CA ASP A 13 6.15 15.80 -26.30
C ASP A 13 7.03 15.02 -25.31
N ILE A 14 8.28 14.73 -25.65
CA ILE A 14 9.15 13.84 -24.83
C ILE A 14 9.31 14.36 -23.40
N ARG A 15 9.50 15.67 -23.21
CA ARG A 15 9.64 16.28 -21.89
C ARG A 15 8.39 16.07 -21.04
N TYR A 16 7.23 16.42 -21.57
CA TYR A 16 5.94 16.26 -20.90
C TYR A 16 5.71 14.78 -20.51
N ALA A 17 5.94 13.85 -21.45
CA ALA A 17 5.74 12.44 -21.22
C ALA A 17 6.67 11.88 -20.14
N CYS A 18 7.94 12.31 -20.12
CA CYS A 18 8.92 11.90 -19.11
C CYS A 18 8.57 12.47 -17.73
N GLU A 19 8.23 13.75 -17.64
CA GLU A 19 7.82 14.40 -16.38
C GLU A 19 6.58 13.72 -15.79
N LYS A 20 5.55 13.48 -16.62
CA LYS A 20 4.32 12.77 -16.24
C LYS A 20 4.60 11.33 -15.79
N ALA A 21 5.39 10.61 -16.57
CA ALA A 21 5.78 9.23 -16.25
C ALA A 21 6.49 9.15 -14.89
N TRP A 22 7.46 10.05 -14.66
CA TRP A 22 8.19 10.11 -13.40
C TRP A 22 7.26 10.42 -12.21
N HIS A 23 6.43 11.44 -12.35
CA HIS A 23 5.47 11.80 -11.31
C HIS A 23 4.55 10.63 -10.96
N LEU A 24 3.89 10.03 -11.96
CA LEU A 24 2.96 8.93 -11.73
C LEU A 24 3.64 7.67 -11.21
N ALA A 25 4.88 7.39 -11.62
CA ALA A 25 5.62 6.23 -11.11
C ALA A 25 5.92 6.33 -9.62
N THR A 26 6.13 7.56 -9.10
CA THR A 26 6.64 7.80 -7.75
C THR A 26 5.61 8.37 -6.78
N THR A 27 4.42 8.78 -7.26
CA THR A 27 3.40 9.45 -6.45
C THR A 27 2.21 8.53 -6.16
N GLY A 28 1.55 8.75 -5.03
CA GLY A 28 0.45 7.91 -4.55
C GLY A 28 0.94 6.48 -4.27
N ARG A 29 0.29 5.47 -4.85
CA ARG A 29 0.84 4.11 -4.85
C ARG A 29 1.89 4.01 -5.95
N PRO A 30 3.19 3.92 -5.64
CA PRO A 30 4.24 3.80 -6.65
C PRO A 30 4.02 2.57 -7.55
N GLY A 31 4.30 2.72 -8.84
CA GLY A 31 4.07 1.64 -9.79
C GLY A 31 4.70 1.90 -11.15
N PRO A 32 4.78 0.88 -12.02
CA PRO A 32 5.43 0.99 -13.32
C PRO A 32 4.66 1.92 -14.25
N VAL A 33 5.42 2.58 -15.13
CA VAL A 33 4.94 3.33 -16.28
C VAL A 33 5.62 2.83 -17.54
N TRP A 34 5.06 3.13 -18.70
CA TRP A 34 5.58 2.69 -19.98
C TRP A 34 5.62 3.85 -20.96
N LEU A 35 6.81 4.17 -21.46
CA LEU A 35 6.99 5.07 -22.58
C LEU A 35 7.47 4.26 -23.79
N ASP A 36 6.70 4.31 -24.87
CA ASP A 36 7.10 3.75 -26.17
C ASP A 36 7.64 4.90 -27.03
N VAL A 37 8.91 4.79 -27.40
CA VAL A 37 9.57 5.79 -28.21
C VAL A 37 9.98 5.16 -29.53
N PRO A 38 9.21 5.38 -30.64
CA PRO A 38 9.52 4.84 -31.95
C PRO A 38 10.91 5.25 -32.43
N VAL A 39 11.54 4.42 -33.27
CA VAL A 39 12.93 4.61 -33.68
C VAL A 39 13.18 5.88 -34.49
N ASP A 40 12.20 6.33 -35.25
CA ASP A 40 12.24 7.61 -36.00
C ASP A 40 12.20 8.81 -35.03
N ILE A 41 11.37 8.73 -33.98
CA ILE A 41 11.35 9.72 -32.89
C ILE A 41 12.69 9.77 -32.15
N GLN A 42 13.28 8.59 -31.84
CA GLN A 42 14.59 8.51 -31.16
C GLN A 42 15.72 9.17 -31.97
N GLY A 43 15.62 9.12 -33.31
CA GLY A 43 16.60 9.69 -34.22
C GLY A 43 16.41 11.19 -34.50
N THR A 44 15.32 11.79 -34.03
CA THR A 44 15.03 13.19 -34.34
C THR A 44 15.91 14.14 -33.51
N VAL A 45 16.53 15.10 -34.19
CA VAL A 45 17.29 16.17 -33.54
C VAL A 45 16.32 17.23 -33.04
N ILE A 46 16.38 17.54 -31.77
CA ILE A 46 15.59 18.59 -31.12
C ILE A 46 16.49 19.56 -30.35
N GLU A 47 16.12 20.81 -30.31
CA GLU A 47 16.74 21.79 -29.43
C GLU A 47 16.02 21.77 -28.07
N THR A 48 16.77 21.66 -26.98
CA THR A 48 16.17 21.53 -25.64
C THR A 48 15.35 22.74 -25.22
N ASP A 49 15.69 23.92 -25.74
CA ASP A 49 14.97 25.18 -25.44
C ASP A 49 13.58 25.21 -26.10
N ASP A 50 13.35 24.40 -27.13
CA ASP A 50 12.06 24.29 -27.80
C ASP A 50 11.09 23.36 -27.08
N LEU A 51 11.56 22.61 -26.09
CA LEU A 51 10.73 21.72 -25.27
C LEU A 51 9.92 22.50 -24.21
N VAL A 52 9.00 23.31 -24.67
CA VAL A 52 8.20 24.23 -23.83
C VAL A 52 7.03 23.55 -23.10
N LYS A 53 6.58 22.40 -23.61
CA LYS A 53 5.48 21.64 -23.02
C LYS A 53 5.96 20.90 -21.78
N THR A 54 5.47 21.33 -20.62
CA THR A 54 5.75 20.74 -19.31
C THR A 54 4.51 20.03 -18.76
N TYR A 55 4.72 19.10 -17.87
CA TYR A 55 3.64 18.43 -17.15
C TYR A 55 3.30 19.19 -15.87
N ASP A 56 2.02 19.41 -15.61
CA ASP A 56 1.53 19.94 -14.35
C ASP A 56 0.98 18.77 -13.48
N PRO A 57 1.58 18.49 -12.31
CA PRO A 57 1.10 17.44 -11.42
C PRO A 57 -0.40 17.51 -11.09
N SER A 58 -0.99 18.71 -11.08
CA SER A 58 -2.41 18.90 -10.79
C SER A 58 -3.36 18.24 -11.81
N GLU A 59 -2.87 17.92 -13.02
CA GLU A 59 -3.65 17.19 -14.03
C GLU A 59 -4.12 15.82 -13.53
N ASP A 60 -3.35 15.21 -12.62
CA ASP A 60 -3.60 13.85 -12.14
C ASP A 60 -3.93 13.79 -10.63
N ASP A 61 -4.24 14.90 -9.99
CA ASP A 61 -4.62 14.97 -8.56
C ASP A 61 -5.75 14.00 -8.19
N ALA A 62 -6.70 13.77 -9.11
CA ALA A 62 -7.80 12.83 -8.91
C ALA A 62 -7.36 11.36 -8.77
N LEU A 63 -6.13 11.03 -9.17
CA LEU A 63 -5.55 9.69 -9.03
C LEU A 63 -4.87 9.48 -7.67
N LEU A 64 -4.69 10.54 -6.89
CA LEU A 64 -4.10 10.45 -5.56
C LEU A 64 -5.11 9.90 -4.55
N PRO A 65 -4.66 9.09 -3.59
CA PRO A 65 -5.55 8.64 -2.52
C PRO A 65 -5.98 9.85 -1.68
N PRO A 66 -7.23 9.88 -1.20
CA PRO A 66 -7.68 10.92 -0.29
C PRO A 66 -6.89 10.87 1.02
N HIS A 67 -6.72 12.01 1.66
CA HIS A 67 -6.21 12.06 3.02
C HIS A 67 -7.21 11.43 3.97
N VAL A 68 -6.70 10.64 4.93
CA VAL A 68 -7.50 10.07 6.01
C VAL A 68 -8.00 11.21 6.90
N ALA A 69 -9.30 11.23 7.19
CA ALA A 69 -9.88 12.23 8.08
C ALA A 69 -9.60 11.88 9.55
N ASP A 70 -9.46 12.90 10.41
CA ASP A 70 -9.28 12.70 11.86
C ASP A 70 -10.39 11.83 12.47
N SER A 71 -11.63 11.96 11.99
CA SER A 71 -12.75 11.14 12.42
C SER A 71 -12.60 9.64 12.10
N GLU A 72 -11.90 9.31 11.00
CA GLU A 72 -11.59 7.91 10.65
C GLU A 72 -10.50 7.36 11.56
N VAL A 73 -9.51 8.18 11.90
CA VAL A 73 -8.46 7.82 12.87
C VAL A 73 -9.08 7.57 14.26
N GLU A 74 -9.93 8.48 14.75
CA GLU A 74 -10.62 8.31 16.03
C GLU A 74 -11.51 7.06 16.04
N TYR A 75 -12.21 6.78 14.94
CA TYR A 75 -12.98 5.55 14.81
C TYR A 75 -12.11 4.29 14.99
N VAL A 76 -10.95 4.23 14.36
CA VAL A 76 -10.02 3.09 14.49
C VAL A 76 -9.52 2.97 15.94
N LEU A 77 -9.15 4.08 16.56
CA LEU A 77 -8.69 4.10 17.95
C LEU A 77 -9.79 3.64 18.92
N ASP A 78 -11.05 4.04 18.68
CA ASP A 78 -12.18 3.59 19.47
C ASP A 78 -12.47 2.11 19.32
N GLU A 79 -12.33 1.55 18.13
CA GLU A 79 -12.47 0.11 17.92
C GLU A 79 -11.35 -0.68 18.63
N ILE A 80 -10.11 -0.15 18.62
CA ILE A 80 -9.00 -0.74 19.40
C ILE A 80 -9.33 -0.76 20.90
N ARG A 81 -9.85 0.34 21.45
CA ARG A 81 -10.21 0.45 22.87
C ARG A 81 -11.32 -0.51 23.30
N LYS A 82 -12.22 -0.86 22.38
CA LYS A 82 -13.34 -1.77 22.63
C LYS A 82 -12.96 -3.25 22.48
N ALA A 83 -11.97 -3.55 21.67
CA ALA A 83 -11.57 -4.90 21.35
C ALA A 83 -10.88 -5.58 22.58
N GLU A 84 -11.17 -6.84 22.76
CA GLU A 84 -10.53 -7.67 23.80
C GLU A 84 -9.24 -8.35 23.26
N ARG A 85 -9.22 -8.64 21.97
CA ARG A 85 -8.12 -9.38 21.30
C ARG A 85 -7.78 -8.73 19.95
N PRO A 86 -7.41 -7.44 19.96
CA PRO A 86 -7.02 -6.74 18.72
C PRO A 86 -5.69 -7.27 18.20
N VAL A 87 -5.54 -7.27 16.86
CA VAL A 87 -4.30 -7.62 16.17
C VAL A 87 -4.04 -6.60 15.05
N ILE A 88 -2.81 -6.12 14.95
CA ILE A 88 -2.35 -5.35 13.80
C ILE A 88 -1.72 -6.32 12.80
N TYR A 89 -2.27 -6.37 11.59
CA TYR A 89 -1.69 -7.12 10.48
C TYR A 89 -0.91 -6.15 9.58
N ALA A 90 0.41 -6.11 9.78
CA ALA A 90 1.31 -5.15 9.15
C ALA A 90 1.85 -5.66 7.80
N GLY A 91 1.73 -4.84 6.78
CA GLY A 91 2.19 -5.16 5.43
C GLY A 91 3.23 -4.19 4.86
N GLY A 92 3.80 -4.54 3.71
CA GLY A 92 4.87 -3.79 3.06
C GLY A 92 4.50 -2.37 2.64
N GLY A 93 3.21 -2.05 2.55
CA GLY A 93 2.71 -0.69 2.28
C GLY A 93 3.19 0.34 3.31
N ILE A 94 3.45 -0.07 4.55
CA ILE A 94 4.01 0.80 5.60
C ILE A 94 5.37 1.36 5.20
N ARG A 95 6.26 0.54 4.62
CA ARG A 95 7.54 1.02 4.11
C ARG A 95 7.39 1.82 2.83
N LEU A 96 6.55 1.36 1.92
CA LEU A 96 6.33 2.01 0.63
C LEU A 96 5.74 3.42 0.78
N SER A 97 4.97 3.66 1.84
CA SER A 97 4.42 4.98 2.16
C SER A 97 5.41 5.92 2.84
N GLY A 98 6.59 5.42 3.24
CA GLY A 98 7.54 6.16 4.08
C GLY A 98 7.14 6.25 5.56
N GLY A 99 6.04 5.61 5.97
CA GLY A 99 5.47 5.69 7.32
C GLY A 99 6.08 4.73 8.36
N TYR A 100 7.25 4.20 8.11
CA TYR A 100 7.85 3.18 8.99
C TYR A 100 8.19 3.70 10.39
N ASP A 101 8.76 4.89 10.48
CA ASP A 101 9.15 5.48 11.78
C ASP A 101 7.92 5.85 12.61
N GLU A 102 6.87 6.35 11.97
CA GLU A 102 5.58 6.64 12.60
C GLU A 102 4.91 5.35 13.06
N PHE A 103 4.95 4.30 12.25
CA PHE A 103 4.46 2.98 12.62
C PHE A 103 5.15 2.46 13.88
N LYS A 104 6.49 2.51 13.95
CA LYS A 104 7.25 2.08 15.14
C LYS A 104 6.86 2.88 16.40
N LYS A 105 6.63 4.17 16.28
CA LYS A 105 6.15 5.00 17.40
C LYS A 105 4.72 4.66 17.81
N ALA A 106 3.84 4.42 16.83
CA ALA A 106 2.43 4.13 17.06
C ALA A 106 2.23 2.79 17.79
N ILE A 107 2.90 1.72 17.35
CA ILE A 107 2.76 0.39 17.95
C ILE A 107 3.16 0.37 19.43
N ARG A 108 4.16 1.16 19.84
CA ARG A 108 4.55 1.30 21.25
C ARG A 108 3.48 1.97 22.11
N LYS A 109 2.70 2.88 21.53
CA LYS A 109 1.58 3.53 22.22
C LYS A 109 0.33 2.65 22.26
N LEU A 110 0.06 1.94 21.17
CA LEU A 110 -1.12 1.08 21.04
C LEU A 110 -0.99 -0.19 21.88
N ASN A 111 0.21 -0.74 21.99
CA ASN A 111 0.52 -1.98 22.71
C ASN A 111 -0.39 -3.15 22.26
N VAL A 112 -0.55 -3.30 20.96
CA VAL A 112 -1.37 -4.32 20.31
C VAL A 112 -0.47 -5.35 19.63
N PRO A 113 -0.74 -6.67 19.73
CA PRO A 113 0.02 -7.71 19.06
C PRO A 113 0.12 -7.49 17.56
N ILE A 114 1.29 -7.77 16.99
CA ILE A 114 1.60 -7.52 15.58
C ILE A 114 1.85 -8.84 14.87
N VAL A 115 1.16 -9.02 13.76
CA VAL A 115 1.36 -10.09 12.79
C VAL A 115 1.85 -9.47 11.49
N THR A 116 2.88 -10.03 10.89
CA THR A 116 3.38 -9.60 9.57
C THR A 116 3.00 -10.61 8.50
N TYR A 117 3.13 -10.22 7.24
CA TYR A 117 3.13 -11.15 6.13
C TYR A 117 4.58 -11.45 5.70
N TRP A 118 4.80 -12.52 4.93
CA TRP A 118 6.14 -13.02 4.58
C TRP A 118 7.05 -12.00 3.88
N ASN A 119 6.48 -11.00 3.20
CA ASN A 119 7.23 -9.94 2.52
C ASN A 119 7.34 -8.64 3.34
N SER A 120 6.98 -8.69 4.61
CA SER A 120 7.02 -7.54 5.52
C SER A 120 7.59 -7.90 6.89
N VAL A 121 8.39 -8.95 6.95
CA VAL A 121 9.02 -9.47 8.18
C VAL A 121 10.02 -8.51 8.80
N ASP A 122 10.50 -7.54 8.02
CA ASP A 122 11.46 -6.52 8.42
C ASP A 122 10.82 -5.29 9.10
N LEU A 123 9.49 -5.30 9.29
CA LEU A 123 8.78 -4.20 9.95
C LEU A 123 8.96 -4.20 11.47
N ILE A 124 9.29 -5.34 12.06
CA ILE A 124 9.45 -5.52 13.50
C ILE A 124 10.50 -6.59 13.76
N GLU A 125 11.29 -6.41 14.81
CA GLU A 125 12.32 -7.37 15.22
C GLU A 125 11.67 -8.67 15.74
N ASN A 126 12.33 -9.82 15.51
CA ASN A 126 11.78 -11.13 15.90
C ASN A 126 11.65 -11.35 17.42
N ASP A 127 12.45 -10.65 18.21
CA ASP A 127 12.48 -10.67 19.66
C ASP A 127 11.66 -9.55 20.30
N ASP A 128 10.93 -8.79 19.49
CA ASP A 128 10.02 -7.75 19.97
C ASP A 128 8.82 -8.40 20.70
N GLU A 129 8.51 -7.90 21.89
CA GLU A 129 7.41 -8.41 22.74
C GLU A 129 6.02 -8.32 22.07
N LEU A 130 5.83 -7.40 21.13
CA LEU A 130 4.58 -7.24 20.37
C LEU A 130 4.52 -8.16 19.15
N TYR A 131 5.63 -8.75 18.71
CA TYR A 131 5.66 -9.58 17.52
C TYR A 131 5.17 -10.99 17.82
N VAL A 132 4.07 -11.38 17.20
CA VAL A 132 3.47 -12.71 17.37
C VAL A 132 3.93 -13.70 16.31
N GLY A 133 4.29 -13.21 15.12
CA GLY A 133 4.71 -14.05 14.01
C GLY A 133 4.09 -13.62 12.68
N ARG A 134 4.09 -14.55 11.71
CA ARG A 134 3.61 -14.32 10.35
C ARG A 134 2.27 -14.99 10.13
N GLY A 135 1.35 -14.29 9.46
CA GLY A 135 0.08 -14.83 9.02
C GLY A 135 0.09 -15.33 7.57
N GLY A 136 -0.90 -16.15 7.23
CA GLY A 136 -1.11 -16.68 5.88
C GLY A 136 -0.46 -18.04 5.63
N ASN A 137 -0.46 -18.49 4.36
CA ASN A 137 0.01 -19.82 3.96
C ASN A 137 1.54 -20.01 4.12
N MET A 138 2.29 -18.92 4.10
CA MET A 138 3.74 -18.88 4.38
C MET A 138 4.01 -18.41 5.81
N GLY A 139 2.97 -18.36 6.62
CA GLY A 139 3.04 -17.94 8.00
C GLY A 139 3.40 -19.07 8.94
N ASP A 140 3.53 -18.72 10.19
CA ASP A 140 3.77 -19.64 11.29
C ASP A 140 2.51 -19.83 12.13
N ARG A 141 2.57 -20.82 13.01
CA ARG A 141 1.42 -21.18 13.84
C ARG A 141 0.96 -20.06 14.79
N PRO A 142 1.85 -19.34 15.51
CA PRO A 142 1.44 -18.25 16.38
C PRO A 142 0.74 -17.12 15.63
N GLY A 143 1.32 -16.64 14.53
CA GLY A 143 0.74 -15.57 13.73
C GLY A 143 -0.63 -15.91 13.18
N ASN A 144 -0.81 -17.12 12.65
CA ASN A 144 -2.12 -17.56 12.17
C ASN A 144 -3.15 -17.71 13.31
N PHE A 145 -2.76 -18.21 14.47
CA PHE A 145 -3.67 -18.30 15.60
C PHE A 145 -4.05 -16.94 16.18
N ALA A 146 -3.13 -15.98 16.20
CA ALA A 146 -3.45 -14.64 16.64
C ALA A 146 -4.56 -14.03 15.77
N VAL A 147 -4.42 -14.12 14.44
CA VAL A 147 -5.45 -13.64 13.51
C VAL A 147 -6.78 -14.38 13.67
N GLN A 148 -6.75 -15.72 13.77
CA GLN A 148 -7.97 -16.53 13.85
C GLN A 148 -8.74 -16.37 15.17
N ASN A 149 -8.09 -15.97 16.24
CA ASN A 149 -8.72 -15.77 17.54
C ASN A 149 -8.92 -14.29 17.91
N SER A 150 -8.58 -13.38 17.01
CA SER A 150 -8.84 -11.95 17.22
C SER A 150 -10.32 -11.62 17.11
N ASP A 151 -10.74 -10.54 17.74
CA ASP A 151 -12.03 -9.88 17.57
C ASP A 151 -11.93 -8.59 16.74
N LEU A 152 -10.70 -8.10 16.54
CA LEU A 152 -10.40 -6.98 15.68
C LEU A 152 -9.08 -7.22 14.94
N VAL A 153 -9.08 -7.12 13.61
CA VAL A 153 -7.88 -7.10 12.77
C VAL A 153 -7.77 -5.73 12.11
N ILE A 154 -6.64 -5.06 12.35
CA ILE A 154 -6.32 -3.80 11.67
C ILE A 154 -5.24 -4.12 10.62
N ALA A 155 -5.64 -4.19 9.37
CA ALA A 155 -4.76 -4.50 8.24
C ALA A 155 -4.18 -3.19 7.68
N ILE A 156 -2.89 -2.93 7.93
CA ILE A 156 -2.21 -1.69 7.55
C ILE A 156 -1.22 -1.98 6.41
N GLY A 157 -1.46 -1.37 5.24
CA GLY A 157 -0.58 -1.52 4.08
C GLY A 157 -0.40 -2.97 3.62
N THR A 158 -1.41 -3.80 3.85
CA THR A 158 -1.43 -5.20 3.41
C THR A 158 -2.70 -5.46 2.61
N ARG A 159 -2.53 -6.10 1.45
CA ARG A 159 -3.61 -6.36 0.49
C ARG A 159 -4.62 -7.40 0.97
N ILE A 160 -4.38 -8.11 2.05
CA ILE A 160 -5.17 -9.28 2.47
C ILE A 160 -5.41 -10.21 1.26
N SER A 161 -4.31 -10.67 0.66
CA SER A 161 -4.37 -11.49 -0.56
C SER A 161 -4.84 -12.91 -0.25
N ILE A 162 -5.22 -13.65 -1.29
CA ILE A 162 -5.60 -15.06 -1.19
C ILE A 162 -4.55 -15.93 -0.46
N ARG A 163 -3.28 -15.55 -0.51
CA ARG A 163 -2.20 -16.24 0.22
C ARG A 163 -2.22 -15.95 1.72
N GLN A 164 -2.93 -14.91 2.14
CA GLN A 164 -3.11 -14.56 3.56
C GLN A 164 -4.38 -15.18 4.10
N VAL A 165 -5.47 -15.14 3.34
CA VAL A 165 -6.80 -15.57 3.78
C VAL A 165 -7.20 -16.99 3.34
N GLY A 166 -6.54 -17.54 2.32
CA GLY A 166 -6.93 -18.80 1.70
C GLY A 166 -8.11 -18.63 0.74
N TYR A 167 -8.70 -19.75 0.32
CA TYR A 167 -9.86 -19.79 -0.57
C TYR A 167 -11.20 -19.75 0.16
N GLY A 168 -11.23 -20.10 1.43
CA GLY A 168 -12.41 -20.02 2.29
C GLY A 168 -12.40 -18.71 3.07
N TYR A 169 -12.73 -17.60 2.41
CA TYR A 169 -12.62 -16.24 2.96
C TYR A 169 -13.42 -16.05 4.25
N ASP A 170 -14.59 -16.66 4.33
CA ASP A 170 -15.50 -16.64 5.46
C ASP A 170 -14.97 -17.39 6.70
N THR A 171 -13.93 -18.18 6.54
CA THR A 171 -13.26 -18.87 7.64
C THR A 171 -12.05 -18.15 8.19
N TRP A 172 -11.58 -17.10 7.54
CA TRP A 172 -10.46 -16.28 7.96
C TRP A 172 -10.90 -15.18 8.93
N ALA A 173 -10.23 -15.06 10.06
CA ALA A 173 -10.56 -14.07 11.11
C ALA A 173 -12.07 -13.98 11.40
N ARG A 174 -12.71 -15.15 11.48
CA ARG A 174 -14.17 -15.36 11.41
C ARG A 174 -15.00 -14.61 12.46
N GLU A 175 -14.40 -14.28 13.61
CA GLU A 175 -15.04 -13.53 14.70
C GLU A 175 -14.60 -12.07 14.74
N ALA A 176 -13.62 -11.70 13.89
CA ALA A 176 -13.01 -10.38 13.93
C ALA A 176 -13.74 -9.38 13.03
N LYS A 177 -13.89 -8.18 13.53
CA LYS A 177 -14.08 -7.02 12.67
C LYS A 177 -12.76 -6.71 11.96
N VAL A 178 -12.78 -6.55 10.64
CA VAL A 178 -11.59 -6.21 9.86
C VAL A 178 -11.65 -4.76 9.42
N ILE A 179 -10.65 -3.98 9.81
CA ILE A 179 -10.44 -2.61 9.35
C ILE A 179 -9.22 -2.61 8.44
N MET A 180 -9.39 -2.15 7.21
CA MET A 180 -8.32 -2.11 6.23
C MET A 180 -7.87 -0.67 5.97
N VAL A 181 -6.57 -0.43 6.05
CA VAL A 181 -5.92 0.85 5.73
C VAL A 181 -5.00 0.62 4.54
N ASP A 182 -5.42 1.09 3.38
CA ASP A 182 -4.69 0.94 2.11
C ASP A 182 -4.91 2.17 1.22
N VAL A 183 -3.96 2.44 0.32
CA VAL A 183 -4.05 3.53 -0.68
C VAL A 183 -4.89 3.13 -1.89
N ASP A 184 -5.13 1.84 -2.09
CA ASP A 184 -5.84 1.31 -3.25
C ASP A 184 -7.27 0.92 -2.88
N LYS A 185 -8.22 1.75 -3.31
CA LYS A 185 -9.64 1.51 -3.07
C LYS A 185 -10.12 0.16 -3.63
N SER A 186 -9.54 -0.31 -4.74
CA SER A 186 -9.91 -1.59 -5.32
C SER A 186 -9.48 -2.78 -4.45
N GLU A 187 -8.39 -2.64 -3.71
CA GLU A 187 -7.98 -3.64 -2.73
C GLU A 187 -8.93 -3.70 -1.52
N MET A 188 -9.48 -2.55 -1.12
CA MET A 188 -10.45 -2.49 -0.02
C MET A 188 -11.84 -3.01 -0.42
N MET A 189 -12.19 -2.98 -1.71
CA MET A 189 -13.50 -3.36 -2.23
C MET A 189 -13.62 -4.82 -2.64
N LYS A 190 -12.55 -5.59 -2.60
CA LYS A 190 -12.58 -6.99 -3.01
C LYS A 190 -13.25 -7.89 -1.96
N HIS A 191 -13.83 -8.99 -2.41
CA HIS A 191 -14.38 -10.03 -1.56
C HIS A 191 -13.27 -10.84 -0.87
N THR A 192 -12.88 -10.47 0.32
CA THR A 192 -11.97 -11.27 1.17
C THR A 192 -12.29 -11.09 2.65
#